data_3fc51c370e993f42c15bd4512a2d65b3
#
_entry.id   3fc51c370e993f42c15bd4512a2d65b3
#
_cell.length_a   1.000
_cell.length_b   1.000
_cell.length_c   1.000
_cell.angle_alpha   90.00
_cell.angle_beta   90.00
_cell.angle_gamma   90.00
#
_symmetry.space_group_name_H-M   'P 1'
#
loop_
_entity.id
_entity.type
_entity.pdbx_description
1 polymer ?
#
loop_
_entity_poly.entity_id
_entity_poly.type
_entity_poly.pdbx_seq_one_letter_code
_entity_poly.pdbx_strand_id
1 'polypeptide(L)'
;MRIMIVTETFVPATDGICTRLANMIIELKKLGHELLVVSPDLGINDFHGVPVIGMETITFPLYGSRPWGLPSRKIKKIMLSFNPDVVHAVNPFLMVTSAVYYAQKLNIPLLTSYHTHMPNYLDHYHMPLLKPMLWEYIGHWHRMGDLNLTVSESLKEELLEQAIPTQGVLPRGIDLEARHPKYFDQALYDRLTFNLADQHLLVYVGRLAQEKGLEQLKAIFKHRDDICLAIVGDGPEREALEEHFKGTKTSFVGFLHGEDLSKAFATGDGFIFPSVSETFGLSISEAMASGLPVFAAKNGPTLEQVVPNQTGFIFESNDEFSLMEALKQLEQPLLMKQISLKARHEAEKYSWQAATRTLLDYYEETIANQQSAQVFQRDTAI
;
A
#
# COMPACT_ATOMS: atom_id res chain seq x y z
N MET A 1 -24.85 -7.99 -0.97
CA MET A 1 -24.01 -9.12 -1.45
C MET A 1 -23.33 -9.80 -0.27
N ARG A 2 -23.03 -11.08 -0.45
CA ARG A 2 -22.18 -11.88 0.43
C ARG A 2 -20.78 -11.93 -0.17
N ILE A 3 -19.83 -11.25 0.44
CA ILE A 3 -18.49 -11.05 -0.11
C ILE A 3 -17.48 -11.82 0.77
N MET A 4 -16.73 -12.74 0.17
CA MET A 4 -15.66 -13.46 0.84
C MET A 4 -14.31 -12.90 0.40
N ILE A 5 -13.57 -12.30 1.32
CA ILE A 5 -12.23 -11.76 1.07
C ILE A 5 -11.19 -12.75 1.58
N VAL A 6 -10.31 -13.22 0.72
CA VAL A 6 -9.20 -14.11 1.07
C VAL A 6 -7.89 -13.42 0.79
N THR A 7 -7.04 -13.29 1.80
CA THR A 7 -5.83 -12.44 1.74
C THR A 7 -4.62 -13.10 2.40
N GLU A 8 -3.43 -12.88 1.83
CA GLU A 8 -2.16 -13.35 2.42
C GLU A 8 -1.74 -12.54 3.67
N THR A 9 -2.39 -11.41 3.93
CA THR A 9 -2.09 -10.53 5.06
C THR A 9 -3.34 -9.82 5.54
N PHE A 10 -3.46 -9.69 6.87
CA PHE A 10 -4.54 -8.94 7.49
C PHE A 10 -4.07 -8.33 8.81
N VAL A 11 -4.93 -7.54 9.46
CA VAL A 11 -4.63 -7.01 10.81
C VAL A 11 -4.26 -8.14 11.77
N PRO A 12 -3.31 -7.93 12.69
CA PRO A 12 -2.70 -6.68 13.13
C PRO A 12 -1.48 -6.22 12.31
N ALA A 13 -1.22 -6.82 11.15
CA ALA A 13 -0.16 -6.32 10.28
C ALA A 13 -0.48 -4.90 9.78
N THR A 14 0.56 -4.10 9.54
CA THR A 14 0.45 -2.66 9.29
C THR A 14 0.91 -2.25 7.89
N ASP A 15 0.90 -3.20 6.95
CA ASP A 15 1.25 -2.92 5.56
C ASP A 15 0.10 -2.25 4.78
N GLY A 16 0.42 -1.74 3.59
CA GLY A 16 -0.54 -1.03 2.74
C GLY A 16 -1.75 -1.88 2.30
N ILE A 17 -1.60 -3.21 2.20
CA ILE A 17 -2.70 -4.12 1.89
C ILE A 17 -3.67 -4.17 3.07
N CYS A 18 -3.13 -4.33 4.28
CA CYS A 18 -3.92 -4.35 5.51
C CYS A 18 -4.69 -3.06 5.71
N THR A 19 -4.03 -1.91 5.54
CA THR A 19 -4.67 -0.59 5.63
C THR A 19 -5.82 -0.46 4.63
N ARG A 20 -5.60 -0.85 3.37
CA ARG A 20 -6.62 -0.81 2.33
C ARG A 20 -7.80 -1.70 2.66
N LEU A 21 -7.54 -2.99 2.97
CA LEU A 21 -8.59 -3.96 3.26
C LEU A 21 -9.39 -3.58 4.51
N ALA A 22 -8.73 -3.15 5.58
CA ALA A 22 -9.39 -2.73 6.81
C ALA A 22 -10.41 -1.61 6.56
N ASN A 23 -10.00 -0.56 5.85
CA ASN A 23 -10.89 0.55 5.53
C ASN A 23 -12.01 0.15 4.56
N MET A 24 -11.71 -0.60 3.50
CA MET A 24 -12.73 -1.09 2.57
C MET A 24 -13.76 -2.01 3.26
N ILE A 25 -13.33 -2.90 4.15
CA ILE A 25 -14.21 -3.78 4.92
C ILE A 25 -15.16 -2.98 5.81
N ILE A 26 -14.65 -1.93 6.49
CA ILE A 26 -15.48 -1.03 7.29
C ILE A 26 -16.55 -0.35 6.43
N GLU A 27 -16.17 0.17 5.28
CA GLU A 27 -17.13 0.85 4.39
C GLU A 27 -18.12 -0.13 3.74
N LEU A 28 -17.68 -1.31 3.28
CA LEU A 28 -18.58 -2.37 2.77
C LEU A 28 -19.61 -2.79 3.81
N LYS A 29 -19.20 -2.91 5.06
CA LYS A 29 -20.12 -3.24 6.17
C LYS A 29 -21.13 -2.13 6.42
N LYS A 30 -20.71 -0.85 6.41
CA LYS A 30 -21.61 0.30 6.52
C LYS A 30 -22.67 0.32 5.40
N LEU A 31 -22.31 -0.16 4.22
CA LEU A 31 -23.22 -0.30 3.07
C LEU A 31 -24.13 -1.52 3.15
N GLY A 32 -24.07 -2.31 4.24
CA GLY A 32 -24.98 -3.42 4.51
C GLY A 32 -24.61 -4.74 3.82
N HIS A 33 -23.37 -4.91 3.36
CA HIS A 33 -22.91 -6.19 2.80
C HIS A 33 -22.57 -7.20 3.91
N GLU A 34 -22.81 -8.47 3.64
CA GLU A 34 -22.38 -9.59 4.51
C GLU A 34 -20.96 -9.99 4.11
N LEU A 35 -20.05 -9.93 5.07
CA LEU A 35 -18.61 -10.08 4.81
C LEU A 35 -18.02 -11.25 5.60
N LEU A 36 -17.07 -11.96 4.99
CA LEU A 36 -16.22 -12.94 5.63
C LEU A 36 -14.78 -12.73 5.17
N VAL A 37 -13.86 -12.63 6.12
CA VAL A 37 -12.42 -12.57 5.84
C VAL A 37 -11.77 -13.92 6.14
N VAL A 38 -10.89 -14.38 5.24
CA VAL A 38 -10.02 -15.54 5.46
C VAL A 38 -8.58 -15.07 5.30
N SER A 39 -7.79 -15.24 6.34
CA SER A 39 -6.39 -14.77 6.39
C SER A 39 -5.49 -15.79 7.10
N PRO A 40 -4.17 -15.63 7.10
CA PRO A 40 -3.30 -16.33 8.03
C PRO A 40 -3.79 -16.15 9.46
N ASP A 41 -3.66 -17.17 10.31
CA ASP A 41 -4.02 -17.06 11.72
C ASP A 41 -3.06 -16.13 12.46
N LEU A 42 -3.55 -14.95 12.77
CA LEU A 42 -2.85 -13.88 13.49
C LEU A 42 -3.52 -13.58 14.84
N GLY A 43 -4.38 -14.50 15.33
CA GLY A 43 -5.08 -14.39 16.60
C GLY A 43 -6.32 -13.49 16.59
N ILE A 44 -6.80 -13.06 15.41
CA ILE A 44 -8.00 -12.24 15.25
C ILE A 44 -9.13 -13.07 14.67
N ASN A 45 -10.28 -13.11 15.34
CA ASN A 45 -11.48 -13.83 14.93
C ASN A 45 -12.63 -12.90 14.51
N ASP A 46 -12.51 -11.61 14.79
CA ASP A 46 -13.48 -10.57 14.44
C ASP A 46 -12.76 -9.27 14.12
N PHE A 47 -13.24 -8.58 13.10
CA PHE A 47 -12.80 -7.24 12.76
C PHE A 47 -14.01 -6.33 12.54
N HIS A 48 -14.29 -5.46 13.49
CA HIS A 48 -15.45 -4.56 13.47
C HIS A 48 -16.80 -5.30 13.24
N GLY A 49 -16.95 -6.48 13.80
CA GLY A 49 -18.12 -7.36 13.64
C GLY A 49 -18.18 -8.06 12.28
N VAL A 50 -17.06 -8.18 11.58
CA VAL A 50 -16.88 -9.05 10.42
C VAL A 50 -16.09 -10.28 10.88
N PRO A 51 -16.62 -11.50 10.69
CA PRO A 51 -15.91 -12.72 11.06
C PRO A 51 -14.59 -12.84 10.29
N VAL A 52 -13.51 -13.22 11.01
CA VAL A 52 -12.21 -13.53 10.44
C VAL A 52 -11.87 -14.99 10.73
N ILE A 53 -11.62 -15.77 9.70
CA ILE A 53 -11.20 -17.16 9.83
C ILE A 53 -9.70 -17.26 9.59
N GLY A 54 -8.95 -17.57 10.66
CA GLY A 54 -7.53 -17.84 10.62
C GLY A 54 -7.20 -19.19 10.00
N MET A 55 -6.23 -19.20 9.11
CA MET A 55 -5.67 -20.40 8.47
C MET A 55 -4.31 -20.74 9.03
N GLU A 56 -4.00 -22.03 9.10
CA GLU A 56 -2.71 -22.52 9.58
C GLU A 56 -1.54 -21.82 8.88
N THR A 57 -0.53 -21.44 9.67
CA THR A 57 0.61 -20.63 9.20
C THR A 57 1.93 -21.37 9.28
N ILE A 58 2.86 -20.94 8.44
CA ILE A 58 4.27 -21.30 8.50
C ILE A 58 5.12 -20.03 8.44
N THR A 59 6.24 -20.03 9.15
CA THR A 59 7.23 -18.96 9.09
C THR A 59 8.42 -19.41 8.28
N PHE A 60 8.78 -18.67 7.23
CA PHE A 60 9.96 -18.96 6.41
C PHE A 60 11.19 -18.25 7.00
N PRO A 61 12.33 -18.95 7.16
CA PRO A 61 13.54 -18.34 7.74
C PRO A 61 14.07 -17.12 6.99
N LEU A 62 13.89 -17.07 5.68
CA LEU A 62 14.32 -15.96 4.81
C LEU A 62 13.39 -14.73 4.88
N TYR A 63 12.18 -14.88 5.42
CA TYR A 63 11.17 -13.83 5.56
C TYR A 63 10.68 -13.77 7.01
N GLY A 64 11.60 -13.84 7.94
CA GLY A 64 11.48 -14.26 9.35
C GLY A 64 10.50 -13.49 10.24
N SER A 65 9.86 -12.43 9.78
CA SER A 65 8.96 -11.63 10.62
C SER A 65 7.46 -11.83 10.32
N ARG A 66 7.10 -12.62 9.29
CA ARG A 66 5.71 -12.73 8.84
C ARG A 66 5.27 -14.18 8.69
N PRO A 67 4.19 -14.59 9.39
CA PRO A 67 3.57 -15.88 9.15
C PRO A 67 2.83 -15.88 7.80
N TRP A 68 2.99 -16.97 7.04
CA TRP A 68 2.33 -17.22 5.75
C TRP A 68 1.27 -18.28 5.92
N GLY A 69 0.08 -18.04 5.38
CA GLY A 69 -0.98 -19.04 5.37
C GLY A 69 -0.66 -20.20 4.41
N LEU A 70 -1.02 -21.42 4.79
CA LEU A 70 -0.84 -22.58 3.94
C LEU A 70 -2.06 -22.83 3.05
N PRO A 71 -1.85 -23.29 1.78
CA PRO A 71 -2.95 -23.78 0.94
C PRO A 71 -3.74 -24.89 1.63
N SER A 72 -5.06 -24.78 1.63
CA SER A 72 -5.89 -25.69 2.43
C SER A 72 -7.26 -26.00 1.80
N ARG A 73 -7.66 -27.28 1.92
CA ARG A 73 -9.02 -27.72 1.57
C ARG A 73 -10.11 -27.16 2.50
N LYS A 74 -9.73 -26.60 3.66
CA LYS A 74 -10.67 -25.92 4.56
C LYS A 74 -11.34 -24.73 3.85
N ILE A 75 -10.63 -24.01 2.95
CA ILE A 75 -11.18 -22.91 2.16
C ILE A 75 -12.42 -23.33 1.36
N LYS A 76 -12.40 -24.52 0.74
CA LYS A 76 -13.58 -25.09 0.06
C LYS A 76 -14.78 -25.22 1.00
N LYS A 77 -14.57 -25.75 2.21
CA LYS A 77 -15.66 -25.92 3.19
C LYS A 77 -16.21 -24.57 3.65
N ILE A 78 -15.34 -23.59 3.85
CA ILE A 78 -15.72 -22.22 4.22
C ILE A 78 -16.56 -21.59 3.09
N MET A 79 -16.16 -21.71 1.83
CA MET A 79 -16.93 -21.23 0.67
C MET A 79 -18.31 -21.86 0.59
N LEU A 80 -18.40 -23.18 0.74
CA LEU A 80 -19.69 -23.88 0.70
C LEU A 80 -20.61 -23.48 1.87
N SER A 81 -20.06 -23.26 3.06
CA SER A 81 -20.81 -22.84 4.24
C SER A 81 -21.25 -21.38 4.16
N PHE A 82 -20.37 -20.50 3.74
CA PHE A 82 -20.65 -19.06 3.62
C PHE A 82 -21.48 -18.76 2.36
N ASN A 83 -21.37 -19.55 1.30
CA ASN A 83 -22.06 -19.36 0.02
C ASN A 83 -21.94 -17.92 -0.53
N PRO A 84 -20.72 -17.45 -0.85
CA PRO A 84 -20.51 -16.07 -1.27
C PRO A 84 -21.07 -15.81 -2.68
N ASP A 85 -21.55 -14.58 -2.91
CA ASP A 85 -21.91 -14.09 -4.24
C ASP A 85 -20.64 -13.78 -5.07
N VAL A 86 -19.55 -13.40 -4.39
CA VAL A 86 -18.24 -13.12 -5.00
C VAL A 86 -17.11 -13.46 -4.03
N VAL A 87 -16.02 -14.00 -4.56
CA VAL A 87 -14.75 -14.19 -3.85
C VAL A 87 -13.75 -13.16 -4.34
N HIS A 88 -13.18 -12.38 -3.42
CA HIS A 88 -12.06 -11.50 -3.70
C HIS A 88 -10.75 -12.14 -3.20
N ALA A 89 -9.94 -12.63 -4.12
CA ALA A 89 -8.64 -13.22 -3.86
C ALA A 89 -7.55 -12.14 -3.93
N VAL A 90 -7.10 -11.68 -2.76
CA VAL A 90 -6.14 -10.57 -2.64
C VAL A 90 -4.72 -11.09 -2.68
N ASN A 91 -3.97 -10.68 -3.69
CA ASN A 91 -2.56 -11.01 -3.91
C ASN A 91 -2.28 -12.52 -3.88
N PRO A 92 -2.87 -13.33 -4.80
CA PRO A 92 -2.74 -14.79 -4.80
C PRO A 92 -1.27 -15.24 -4.91
N PHE A 93 -0.74 -15.73 -3.80
CA PHE A 93 0.66 -16.18 -3.77
C PHE A 93 0.83 -17.57 -3.14
N LEU A 94 0.27 -17.82 -1.96
CA LEU A 94 0.39 -19.11 -1.28
C LEU A 94 -1.00 -19.62 -0.86
N MET A 95 -1.54 -19.21 0.29
CA MET A 95 -2.85 -19.62 0.81
C MET A 95 -3.98 -19.21 -0.14
N VAL A 96 -3.93 -18.00 -0.65
CA VAL A 96 -4.97 -17.42 -1.51
C VAL A 96 -5.13 -18.19 -2.83
N THR A 97 -4.10 -18.90 -3.30
CA THR A 97 -4.20 -19.79 -4.47
C THR A 97 -5.27 -20.88 -4.30
N SER A 98 -5.48 -21.37 -3.07
CA SER A 98 -6.57 -22.30 -2.78
C SER A 98 -7.94 -21.64 -2.96
N ALA A 99 -8.08 -20.35 -2.67
CA ALA A 99 -9.32 -19.63 -2.90
C ALA A 99 -9.61 -19.50 -4.40
N VAL A 100 -8.60 -19.13 -5.19
CA VAL A 100 -8.69 -19.08 -6.66
C VAL A 100 -9.12 -20.42 -7.23
N TYR A 101 -8.43 -21.51 -6.85
CA TYR A 101 -8.72 -22.87 -7.33
C TYR A 101 -10.13 -23.33 -6.98
N TYR A 102 -10.58 -23.10 -5.73
CA TYR A 102 -11.89 -23.58 -5.32
C TYR A 102 -13.04 -22.69 -5.80
N ALA A 103 -12.86 -21.38 -5.93
CA ALA A 103 -13.84 -20.49 -6.53
C ALA A 103 -14.14 -20.93 -7.97
N GLN A 104 -13.10 -21.18 -8.79
CA GLN A 104 -13.25 -21.70 -10.13
C GLN A 104 -13.97 -23.09 -10.15
N LYS A 105 -13.54 -24.03 -9.29
CA LYS A 105 -14.18 -25.35 -9.22
C LYS A 105 -15.65 -25.33 -8.78
N LEU A 106 -16.04 -24.34 -7.99
CA LEU A 106 -17.40 -24.19 -7.48
C LEU A 106 -18.24 -23.23 -8.35
N ASN A 107 -17.67 -22.71 -9.43
CA ASN A 107 -18.27 -21.69 -10.29
C ASN A 107 -18.78 -20.47 -9.49
N ILE A 108 -17.98 -19.98 -8.54
CA ILE A 108 -18.24 -18.77 -7.77
C ILE A 108 -17.52 -17.61 -8.44
N PRO A 109 -18.16 -16.44 -8.68
CA PRO A 109 -17.53 -15.24 -9.23
C PRO A 109 -16.24 -14.90 -8.51
N LEU A 110 -15.16 -14.73 -9.26
CA LEU A 110 -13.80 -14.58 -8.73
C LEU A 110 -13.15 -13.29 -9.21
N LEU A 111 -12.96 -12.35 -8.30
CA LEU A 111 -12.10 -11.20 -8.50
C LEU A 111 -10.73 -11.47 -7.89
N THR A 112 -9.66 -11.23 -8.64
CA THR A 112 -8.29 -11.23 -8.11
C THR A 112 -7.73 -9.82 -8.08
N SER A 113 -6.83 -9.52 -7.14
CA SER A 113 -6.15 -8.23 -7.11
C SER A 113 -4.67 -8.39 -6.76
N TYR A 114 -3.81 -7.67 -7.50
CA TYR A 114 -2.36 -7.69 -7.34
C TYR A 114 -1.89 -6.43 -6.63
N HIS A 115 -1.25 -6.58 -5.47
CA HIS A 115 -0.91 -5.48 -4.58
C HIS A 115 0.59 -5.34 -4.31
N THR A 116 1.36 -6.42 -4.40
CA THR A 116 2.77 -6.44 -4.01
C THR A 116 3.63 -6.89 -5.16
N HIS A 117 4.60 -6.06 -5.54
CA HIS A 117 5.52 -6.37 -6.64
C HIS A 117 6.57 -7.41 -6.21
N MET A 118 6.11 -8.67 -6.04
CA MET A 118 6.96 -9.78 -5.59
C MET A 118 8.22 -10.00 -6.45
N PRO A 119 8.16 -9.86 -7.80
CA PRO A 119 9.34 -10.04 -8.63
C PRO A 119 10.49 -9.05 -8.35
N ASN A 120 10.19 -7.82 -7.93
CA ASN A 120 11.23 -6.85 -7.58
C ASN A 120 11.99 -7.23 -6.30
N TYR A 121 11.37 -7.98 -5.40
CA TYR A 121 12.10 -8.48 -4.21
C TYR A 121 13.22 -9.47 -4.58
N LEU A 122 13.10 -10.19 -5.71
CA LEU A 122 14.16 -11.09 -6.16
C LEU A 122 15.46 -10.35 -6.52
N ASP A 123 15.40 -9.08 -6.90
CA ASP A 123 16.62 -8.27 -7.12
C ASP A 123 17.33 -8.00 -5.79
N HIS A 124 16.58 -7.64 -4.74
CA HIS A 124 17.12 -7.40 -3.41
C HIS A 124 17.71 -8.67 -2.79
N TYR A 125 17.16 -9.84 -3.14
CA TYR A 125 17.70 -11.14 -2.70
C TYR A 125 18.74 -11.72 -3.65
N HIS A 126 19.23 -10.95 -4.65
CA HIS A 126 20.22 -11.40 -5.64
C HIS A 126 19.80 -12.66 -6.43
N MET A 127 18.50 -12.83 -6.70
CA MET A 127 17.93 -13.95 -7.45
C MET A 127 17.14 -13.52 -8.71
N PRO A 128 17.67 -12.61 -9.57
CA PRO A 128 16.91 -12.07 -10.70
C PRO A 128 16.53 -13.14 -11.74
N LEU A 129 17.28 -14.23 -11.84
CA LEU A 129 17.00 -15.33 -12.78
C LEU A 129 15.67 -16.07 -12.50
N LEU A 130 15.11 -15.93 -11.30
CA LEU A 130 13.83 -16.54 -10.94
C LEU A 130 12.62 -15.65 -11.32
N LYS A 131 12.82 -14.42 -11.76
CA LYS A 131 11.72 -13.49 -12.11
C LYS A 131 10.77 -14.06 -13.17
N PRO A 132 11.23 -14.64 -14.30
CA PRO A 132 10.30 -15.16 -15.31
C PRO A 132 9.41 -16.29 -14.76
N MET A 133 9.98 -17.17 -13.94
CA MET A 133 9.24 -18.26 -13.31
C MET A 133 8.21 -17.71 -12.32
N LEU A 134 8.56 -16.68 -11.56
CA LEU A 134 7.65 -16.05 -10.60
C LEU A 134 6.52 -15.29 -11.31
N TRP A 135 6.81 -14.60 -12.42
CA TRP A 135 5.79 -13.98 -13.25
C TRP A 135 4.79 -14.99 -13.83
N GLU A 136 5.29 -16.13 -14.34
CA GLU A 136 4.40 -17.19 -14.84
C GLU A 136 3.54 -17.79 -13.73
N TYR A 137 4.11 -17.99 -12.54
CA TYR A 137 3.37 -18.44 -11.36
C TYR A 137 2.26 -17.46 -10.97
N ILE A 138 2.56 -16.17 -10.86
CA ILE A 138 1.59 -15.12 -10.57
C ILE A 138 0.51 -15.08 -11.67
N GLY A 139 0.94 -15.06 -12.93
CA GLY A 139 0.06 -15.02 -14.09
C GLY A 139 -0.89 -16.23 -14.15
N HIS A 140 -0.42 -17.43 -13.79
CA HIS A 140 -1.26 -18.61 -13.74
C HIS A 140 -2.49 -18.40 -12.84
N TRP A 141 -2.30 -17.87 -11.64
CA TRP A 141 -3.40 -17.66 -10.69
C TRP A 141 -4.31 -16.50 -11.07
N HIS A 142 -3.74 -15.41 -11.58
CA HIS A 142 -4.52 -14.25 -12.02
C HIS A 142 -5.36 -14.56 -13.27
N ARG A 143 -4.85 -15.31 -14.23
CA ARG A 143 -5.61 -15.74 -15.42
C ARG A 143 -6.84 -16.63 -15.12
N MET A 144 -6.96 -17.14 -13.90
CA MET A 144 -8.14 -17.87 -13.44
C MET A 144 -9.25 -16.95 -12.90
N GLY A 145 -8.96 -15.66 -12.66
CA GLY A 145 -9.96 -14.68 -12.22
C GLY A 145 -10.93 -14.29 -13.34
N ASP A 146 -12.20 -14.08 -13.00
CA ASP A 146 -13.19 -13.52 -13.92
C ASP A 146 -12.94 -12.02 -14.16
N LEU A 147 -12.28 -11.35 -13.20
CA LEU A 147 -11.80 -9.97 -13.27
C LEU A 147 -10.53 -9.82 -12.42
N ASN A 148 -9.54 -9.11 -12.98
CA ASN A 148 -8.28 -8.83 -12.30
C ASN A 148 -8.06 -7.35 -12.12
N LEU A 149 -7.67 -6.94 -10.91
CA LEU A 149 -7.35 -5.57 -10.55
C LEU A 149 -5.91 -5.44 -10.07
N THR A 150 -5.42 -4.23 -10.12
CA THR A 150 -4.16 -3.84 -9.46
C THR A 150 -4.32 -2.51 -8.74
N VAL A 151 -3.24 -1.87 -8.30
CA VAL A 151 -3.28 -0.69 -7.41
C VAL A 151 -2.74 0.59 -8.04
N SER A 152 -2.16 0.52 -9.25
CA SER A 152 -1.66 1.67 -10.02
C SER A 152 -1.73 1.40 -11.52
N GLU A 153 -1.80 2.44 -12.34
CA GLU A 153 -1.83 2.30 -13.82
C GLU A 153 -0.48 1.75 -14.33
N SER A 154 0.64 2.22 -13.79
CA SER A 154 1.95 1.71 -14.16
C SER A 154 2.10 0.22 -13.88
N LEU A 155 1.56 -0.27 -12.76
CA LEU A 155 1.57 -1.69 -12.46
C LEU A 155 0.60 -2.49 -13.34
N LYS A 156 -0.52 -1.88 -13.77
CA LYS A 156 -1.42 -2.48 -14.74
C LYS A 156 -0.75 -2.67 -16.11
N GLU A 157 -0.03 -1.65 -16.58
CA GLU A 157 0.75 -1.75 -17.83
C GLU A 157 1.77 -2.88 -17.73
N GLU A 158 2.53 -2.97 -16.65
CA GLU A 158 3.51 -4.03 -16.44
C GLU A 158 2.86 -5.43 -16.40
N LEU A 159 1.71 -5.60 -15.72
CA LEU A 159 0.98 -6.86 -15.71
C LEU A 159 0.50 -7.27 -17.11
N LEU A 160 0.03 -6.31 -17.91
CA LEU A 160 -0.35 -6.55 -19.30
C LEU A 160 0.85 -6.97 -20.18
N GLU A 161 2.01 -6.36 -19.99
CA GLU A 161 3.26 -6.76 -20.64
C GLU A 161 3.67 -8.21 -20.29
N GLN A 162 3.36 -8.65 -19.06
CA GLN A 162 3.56 -10.04 -18.62
C GLN A 162 2.41 -10.98 -19.04
N ALA A 163 1.54 -10.55 -19.96
CA ALA A 163 0.36 -11.29 -20.42
C ALA A 163 -0.58 -11.73 -19.26
N ILE A 164 -0.69 -10.89 -18.23
CA ILE A 164 -1.64 -11.03 -17.14
C ILE A 164 -2.81 -10.07 -17.39
N PRO A 165 -4.00 -10.57 -17.78
CA PRO A 165 -5.15 -9.72 -18.03
C PRO A 165 -5.48 -8.89 -16.79
N THR A 166 -5.56 -7.56 -16.93
CA THR A 166 -5.86 -6.66 -15.81
C THR A 166 -6.83 -5.60 -16.30
N GLN A 167 -8.07 -5.67 -15.81
CA GLN A 167 -9.16 -4.83 -16.31
C GLN A 167 -9.16 -3.45 -15.67
N GLY A 168 -8.77 -3.34 -14.40
CA GLY A 168 -8.88 -2.08 -13.69
C GLY A 168 -7.87 -1.86 -12.59
N VAL A 169 -7.92 -0.65 -12.04
CA VAL A 169 -7.11 -0.23 -10.91
C VAL A 169 -8.01 0.06 -9.71
N LEU A 170 -7.68 -0.52 -8.57
CA LEU A 170 -8.34 -0.21 -7.30
C LEU A 170 -8.01 1.23 -6.90
N PRO A 171 -9.01 2.09 -6.76
CA PRO A 171 -8.76 3.48 -6.40
C PRO A 171 -8.12 3.59 -5.01
N ARG A 172 -7.38 4.67 -4.82
CA ARG A 172 -6.83 5.02 -3.51
C ARG A 172 -7.94 5.54 -2.60
N GLY A 173 -7.83 5.25 -1.31
CA GLY A 173 -8.65 5.85 -0.28
C GLY A 173 -7.77 6.51 0.77
N ILE A 174 -8.23 7.60 1.33
CA ILE A 174 -7.55 8.36 2.38
C ILE A 174 -8.56 8.65 3.47
N ASP A 175 -8.13 8.53 4.72
CA ASP A 175 -8.87 9.05 5.87
C ASP A 175 -8.57 10.54 6.01
N LEU A 176 -9.40 11.36 5.38
CA LEU A 176 -9.24 12.82 5.35
C LEU A 176 -9.46 13.50 6.71
N GLU A 177 -10.13 12.82 7.64
CA GLU A 177 -10.29 13.31 9.01
C GLU A 177 -9.03 13.06 9.85
N ALA A 178 -8.47 11.86 9.77
CA ALA A 178 -7.24 11.51 10.46
C ALA A 178 -6.01 12.18 9.80
N ARG A 179 -6.00 12.39 8.48
CA ARG A 179 -4.91 13.05 7.74
C ARG A 179 -5.32 14.47 7.40
N HIS A 180 -5.00 15.39 8.33
CA HIS A 180 -5.43 16.79 8.20
C HIS A 180 -4.40 17.75 8.82
N PRO A 181 -4.15 18.93 8.21
CA PRO A 181 -3.24 19.94 8.76
C PRO A 181 -3.58 20.43 10.17
N LYS A 182 -4.85 20.26 10.61
CA LYS A 182 -5.30 20.63 11.98
C LYS A 182 -4.52 19.92 13.10
N TYR A 183 -3.86 18.81 12.80
CA TYR A 183 -3.05 18.03 13.75
C TYR A 183 -1.62 18.54 13.90
N PHE A 184 -1.26 19.68 13.31
CA PHE A 184 0.04 20.29 13.55
C PHE A 184 0.28 20.48 15.06
N ASP A 185 1.45 20.04 15.52
CA ASP A 185 1.82 20.06 16.94
C ASP A 185 3.18 20.75 17.10
N GLN A 186 3.15 21.99 17.64
CA GLN A 186 4.37 22.81 17.80
C GLN A 186 5.38 22.13 18.75
N ALA A 187 4.93 21.50 19.84
CA ALA A 187 5.85 20.83 20.76
C ALA A 187 6.54 19.62 20.13
N LEU A 188 5.83 18.91 19.24
CA LEU A 188 6.42 17.84 18.42
C LEU A 188 7.43 18.40 17.41
N TYR A 189 7.10 19.51 16.75
CA TYR A 189 8.00 20.20 15.82
C TYR A 189 9.31 20.59 16.52
N ASP A 190 9.21 21.31 17.66
CA ASP A 190 10.36 21.77 18.42
C ASP A 190 11.25 20.59 18.85
N ARG A 191 10.65 19.52 19.32
CA ARG A 191 11.38 18.30 19.71
C ARG A 191 12.09 17.65 18.52
N LEU A 192 11.44 17.53 17.36
CA LEU A 192 11.98 16.87 16.17
C LEU A 192 13.02 17.75 15.45
N THR A 193 12.97 19.06 15.66
CA THR A 193 14.01 20.00 15.21
C THR A 193 15.08 20.26 16.27
N PHE A 194 15.13 19.46 17.33
CA PHE A 194 16.11 19.56 18.43
C PHE A 194 16.08 20.92 19.13
N ASN A 195 14.96 21.62 19.13
CA ASN A 195 14.78 23.02 19.60
C ASN A 195 15.76 24.01 18.94
N LEU A 196 16.21 23.73 17.71
CA LEU A 196 17.06 24.62 16.94
C LEU A 196 16.19 25.59 16.13
N ALA A 197 16.65 26.85 16.05
CA ALA A 197 16.00 27.84 15.19
C ALA A 197 16.30 27.60 13.71
N ASP A 198 15.44 28.11 12.85
CA ASP A 198 15.62 28.13 11.39
C ASP A 198 15.89 26.75 10.79
N GLN A 199 15.25 25.72 11.32
CA GLN A 199 15.31 24.36 10.77
C GLN A 199 14.09 24.05 9.92
N HIS A 200 14.27 23.22 8.90
CA HIS A 200 13.21 22.56 8.16
C HIS A 200 13.08 21.10 8.60
N LEU A 201 11.87 20.66 8.89
CA LEU A 201 11.58 19.29 9.29
C LEU A 201 11.06 18.46 8.11
N LEU A 202 11.86 17.51 7.64
CA LEU A 202 11.41 16.47 6.72
C LEU A 202 10.90 15.27 7.50
N VAL A 203 9.77 14.72 7.07
CA VAL A 203 9.15 13.55 7.69
C VAL A 203 9.10 12.40 6.68
N TYR A 204 9.55 11.23 7.08
CA TYR A 204 9.30 9.96 6.42
C TYR A 204 8.35 9.12 7.28
N VAL A 205 7.38 8.48 6.65
CA VAL A 205 6.50 7.51 7.32
C VAL A 205 6.43 6.24 6.50
N GLY A 206 6.85 5.12 7.09
CA GLY A 206 6.82 3.84 6.41
C GLY A 206 7.63 2.75 7.10
N ARG A 207 7.63 1.54 6.50
CA ARG A 207 8.44 0.42 6.96
C ARG A 207 9.93 0.71 6.75
N LEU A 208 10.76 0.35 7.74
CA LEU A 208 12.21 0.48 7.65
C LEU A 208 12.80 -0.81 7.06
N ALA A 209 12.91 -0.83 5.72
CA ALA A 209 13.38 -1.97 4.97
C ALA A 209 14.24 -1.50 3.79
N GLN A 210 15.14 -2.36 3.33
CA GLN A 210 16.15 -2.04 2.33
C GLN A 210 15.57 -1.45 1.05
N GLU A 211 14.44 -1.99 0.57
CA GLU A 211 13.78 -1.52 -0.63
C GLU A 211 13.21 -0.09 -0.52
N LYS A 212 13.19 0.50 0.68
CA LYS A 212 12.75 1.89 0.89
C LYS A 212 13.85 2.92 0.63
N GLY A 213 15.11 2.49 0.52
CA GLY A 213 16.23 3.34 0.10
C GLY A 213 16.49 4.52 1.03
N LEU A 214 16.25 4.38 2.33
CA LEU A 214 16.38 5.46 3.30
C LEU A 214 17.83 5.93 3.48
N GLU A 215 18.80 5.04 3.27
CA GLU A 215 20.22 5.31 3.42
C GLU A 215 20.71 6.47 2.54
N GLN A 216 20.11 6.66 1.35
CA GLN A 216 20.44 7.75 0.44
C GLN A 216 20.17 9.14 1.05
N LEU A 217 19.23 9.25 2.00
CA LEU A 217 18.88 10.53 2.63
C LEU A 217 20.00 11.08 3.51
N LYS A 218 21.00 10.29 3.87
CA LYS A 218 22.16 10.80 4.61
C LYS A 218 22.93 11.86 3.84
N ALA A 219 22.84 11.86 2.51
CA ALA A 219 23.42 12.89 1.64
C ALA A 219 22.94 14.31 2.00
N ILE A 220 21.72 14.46 2.53
CA ILE A 220 21.17 15.75 2.98
C ILE A 220 22.14 16.44 3.94
N PHE A 221 22.65 15.71 4.93
CA PHE A 221 23.51 16.26 5.99
C PHE A 221 24.94 16.54 5.60
N LYS A 222 25.35 16.19 4.35
CA LYS A 222 26.62 16.64 3.77
C LYS A 222 26.52 18.06 3.20
N HIS A 223 25.33 18.49 2.83
CA HIS A 223 25.10 19.72 2.06
C HIS A 223 24.21 20.74 2.78
N ARG A 224 23.42 20.31 3.77
CA ARG A 224 22.43 21.13 4.47
C ARG A 224 22.55 20.92 5.99
N ASP A 225 22.73 22.01 6.71
CA ASP A 225 22.75 22.04 8.18
C ASP A 225 21.45 22.58 8.80
N ASP A 226 20.55 23.05 7.96
CA ASP A 226 19.23 23.60 8.31
C ASP A 226 18.08 22.57 8.17
N ILE A 227 18.40 21.30 7.94
CA ILE A 227 17.38 20.24 7.79
C ILE A 227 17.48 19.23 8.95
N CYS A 228 16.33 18.92 9.52
CA CYS A 228 16.11 17.81 10.43
C CYS A 228 15.25 16.72 9.74
N LEU A 229 15.50 15.45 10.05
CA LEU A 229 14.79 14.31 9.49
C LEU A 229 14.10 13.50 10.60
N ALA A 230 12.80 13.36 10.52
CA ALA A 230 12.03 12.45 11.37
C ALA A 230 11.67 11.17 10.59
N ILE A 231 12.12 10.02 11.08
CA ILE A 231 11.83 8.71 10.53
C ILE A 231 10.79 8.03 11.43
N VAL A 232 9.57 7.91 10.91
CA VAL A 232 8.43 7.31 11.60
C VAL A 232 8.15 5.93 11.02
N GLY A 233 8.17 4.93 11.86
CA GLY A 233 7.98 3.53 11.49
C GLY A 233 8.98 2.60 12.16
N ASP A 234 8.91 1.34 11.77
CA ASP A 234 9.79 0.29 12.26
C ASP A 234 10.07 -0.73 11.14
N GLY A 235 11.05 -1.60 11.33
CA GLY A 235 11.37 -2.63 10.36
C GLY A 235 12.75 -3.24 10.54
N PRO A 236 13.10 -4.22 9.69
CA PRO A 236 14.34 -4.98 9.84
C PRO A 236 15.61 -4.13 9.73
N GLU A 237 15.56 -3.00 9.02
CA GLU A 237 16.72 -2.12 8.82
C GLU A 237 16.89 -1.05 9.92
N ARG A 238 16.05 -1.05 10.97
CA ARG A 238 16.06 0.01 11.99
C ARG A 238 17.43 0.21 12.61
N GLU A 239 18.04 -0.85 13.16
CA GLU A 239 19.33 -0.76 13.84
C GLU A 239 20.46 -0.29 12.89
N ALA A 240 20.46 -0.81 11.65
CA ALA A 240 21.42 -0.41 10.63
C ALA A 240 21.27 1.06 10.24
N LEU A 241 20.03 1.55 10.11
CA LEU A 241 19.73 2.95 9.79
C LEU A 241 20.07 3.88 10.96
N GLU A 242 19.79 3.51 12.21
CA GLU A 242 20.19 4.30 13.40
C GLU A 242 21.71 4.49 13.45
N GLU A 243 22.50 3.44 13.22
CA GLU A 243 23.97 3.57 13.14
C GLU A 243 24.39 4.37 11.89
N HIS A 244 23.74 4.15 10.74
CA HIS A 244 24.02 4.88 9.51
C HIS A 244 23.83 6.39 9.70
N PHE A 245 22.75 6.84 10.34
CA PHE A 245 22.42 8.25 10.57
C PHE A 245 23.07 8.84 11.84
N LYS A 246 23.90 8.10 12.53
CA LYS A 246 24.57 8.59 13.74
C LYS A 246 25.37 9.88 13.49
N GLY A 247 25.17 10.86 14.37
CA GLY A 247 25.78 12.18 14.27
C GLY A 247 25.09 13.15 13.31
N THR A 248 23.94 12.80 12.76
CA THR A 248 23.08 13.69 11.96
C THR A 248 21.88 14.18 12.78
N LYS A 249 21.16 15.18 12.26
CA LYS A 249 19.91 15.69 12.86
C LYS A 249 18.72 14.77 12.49
N THR A 250 18.85 13.47 12.76
CA THR A 250 17.81 12.47 12.46
C THR A 250 17.20 11.92 13.74
N SER A 251 15.87 11.90 13.81
CA SER A 251 15.09 11.32 14.90
C SER A 251 14.37 10.05 14.42
N PHE A 252 14.63 8.91 15.07
CA PHE A 252 13.89 7.67 14.87
C PHE A 252 12.73 7.61 15.85
N VAL A 253 11.53 7.90 15.39
CA VAL A 253 10.33 8.07 16.24
C VAL A 253 9.72 6.73 16.64
N GLY A 254 9.95 5.70 15.83
CA GLY A 254 9.32 4.40 15.99
C GLY A 254 7.94 4.32 15.34
N PHE A 255 7.24 3.23 15.59
CA PHE A 255 5.92 3.00 15.05
C PHE A 255 4.86 3.86 15.74
N LEU A 256 4.06 4.58 14.96
CA LEU A 256 2.96 5.43 15.45
C LEU A 256 1.62 4.99 14.85
N HIS A 257 0.53 5.28 15.57
CA HIS A 257 -0.84 5.05 15.11
C HIS A 257 -1.80 6.11 15.70
N GLY A 258 -3.04 6.13 15.19
CA GLY A 258 -4.06 7.07 15.66
C GLY A 258 -3.63 8.54 15.54
N GLU A 259 -3.90 9.33 16.57
CA GLU A 259 -3.62 10.77 16.58
C GLU A 259 -2.13 11.11 16.53
N ASP A 260 -1.26 10.29 17.14
CA ASP A 260 0.19 10.52 17.11
C ASP A 260 0.75 10.40 15.68
N LEU A 261 0.22 9.45 14.89
CA LEU A 261 0.55 9.35 13.47
C LEU A 261 0.00 10.54 12.68
N SER A 262 -1.19 11.03 13.02
CA SER A 262 -1.78 12.23 12.41
C SER A 262 -0.93 13.48 12.68
N LYS A 263 -0.44 13.64 13.92
CA LYS A 263 0.50 14.70 14.30
C LYS A 263 1.82 14.58 13.54
N ALA A 264 2.38 13.38 13.43
CA ALA A 264 3.64 13.18 12.71
C ALA A 264 3.53 13.61 11.23
N PHE A 265 2.44 13.26 10.55
CA PHE A 265 2.19 13.71 9.18
C PHE A 265 1.93 15.22 9.07
N ALA A 266 1.28 15.85 10.05
CA ALA A 266 0.90 17.26 9.96
C ALA A 266 2.00 18.22 10.40
N THR A 267 3.03 17.74 11.11
CA THR A 267 4.00 18.60 11.80
C THR A 267 5.23 18.94 10.96
N GLY A 268 5.50 18.24 9.86
CA GLY A 268 6.65 18.51 8.99
C GLY A 268 6.49 19.73 8.08
N ASP A 269 7.60 20.20 7.53
CA ASP A 269 7.63 21.18 6.43
C ASP A 269 7.57 20.48 5.07
N GLY A 270 7.93 19.20 5.01
CA GLY A 270 7.84 18.38 3.82
C GLY A 270 7.86 16.88 4.15
N PHE A 271 7.25 16.10 3.27
CA PHE A 271 7.29 14.63 3.33
C PHE A 271 8.34 14.12 2.36
N ILE A 272 9.31 13.35 2.85
CA ILE A 272 10.39 12.78 2.03
C ILE A 272 10.17 11.30 1.76
N PHE A 273 10.20 10.88 0.49
CA PHE A 273 9.89 9.51 0.09
C PHE A 273 10.91 8.98 -0.93
N PRO A 274 11.99 8.33 -0.48
CA PRO A 274 13.10 7.93 -1.34
C PRO A 274 12.89 6.58 -2.06
N SER A 275 11.77 5.87 -1.79
CA SER A 275 11.50 4.55 -2.35
C SER A 275 11.21 4.58 -3.85
N VAL A 276 11.82 3.66 -4.60
CA VAL A 276 11.55 3.42 -6.03
C VAL A 276 10.81 2.12 -6.31
N SER A 277 10.66 1.25 -5.31
CA SER A 277 10.01 -0.06 -5.43
C SER A 277 8.61 -0.08 -4.80
N GLU A 278 7.79 0.88 -5.20
CA GLU A 278 6.41 0.98 -4.73
C GLU A 278 5.42 0.42 -5.75
N THR A 279 4.38 -0.22 -5.25
CA THR A 279 3.21 -0.54 -6.05
C THR A 279 2.20 0.60 -6.07
N PHE A 280 2.16 1.37 -4.98
CA PHE A 280 1.31 2.55 -4.86
C PHE A 280 1.91 3.66 -3.97
N GLY A 281 2.27 3.37 -2.69
CA GLY A 281 2.81 4.36 -1.75
C GLY A 281 1.70 5.18 -1.06
N LEU A 282 0.85 4.53 -0.25
CA LEU A 282 -0.26 5.21 0.46
C LEU A 282 0.20 6.40 1.31
N SER A 283 1.39 6.33 1.91
CA SER A 283 1.94 7.41 2.75
C SER A 283 2.16 8.72 1.99
N ILE A 284 2.38 8.70 0.68
CA ILE A 284 2.41 9.90 -0.16
C ILE A 284 1.04 10.60 -0.12
N SER A 285 -0.04 9.86 -0.39
CA SER A 285 -1.39 10.40 -0.36
C SER A 285 -1.79 10.88 1.05
N GLU A 286 -1.36 10.19 2.11
CA GLU A 286 -1.58 10.59 3.50
C GLU A 286 -0.84 11.89 3.84
N ALA A 287 0.39 12.05 3.38
CA ALA A 287 1.17 13.28 3.54
C ALA A 287 0.50 14.46 2.81
N MET A 288 0.09 14.26 1.55
CA MET A 288 -0.66 15.26 0.79
C MET A 288 -1.95 15.66 1.49
N ALA A 289 -2.71 14.71 2.03
CA ALA A 289 -3.91 14.96 2.81
C ALA A 289 -3.64 15.73 4.11
N SER A 290 -2.47 15.55 4.70
CA SER A 290 -2.01 16.31 5.87
C SER A 290 -1.43 17.68 5.51
N GLY A 291 -1.44 18.04 4.22
CA GLY A 291 -0.95 19.33 3.73
C GLY A 291 0.56 19.40 3.57
N LEU A 292 1.28 18.28 3.59
CA LEU A 292 2.72 18.29 3.37
C LEU A 292 3.06 18.32 1.87
N PRO A 293 3.91 19.24 1.42
CA PRO A 293 4.60 19.12 0.14
C PRO A 293 5.43 17.83 0.10
N VAL A 294 5.32 17.08 -0.99
CA VAL A 294 5.99 15.79 -1.13
C VAL A 294 7.30 15.95 -1.89
N PHE A 295 8.38 15.38 -1.36
CA PHE A 295 9.68 15.21 -2.03
C PHE A 295 9.88 13.72 -2.26
N ALA A 296 9.72 13.25 -3.49
CA ALA A 296 9.70 11.81 -3.74
C ALA A 296 10.65 11.38 -4.85
N ALA A 297 11.23 10.19 -4.68
CA ALA A 297 12.00 9.56 -5.74
C ALA A 297 11.10 9.20 -6.93
N LYS A 298 11.62 9.40 -8.13
CA LYS A 298 10.91 9.16 -9.38
C LYS A 298 10.66 7.68 -9.61
N ASN A 299 9.40 7.31 -9.73
CA ASN A 299 8.92 6.02 -10.20
C ASN A 299 7.48 6.16 -10.73
N GLY A 300 6.95 5.15 -11.42
CA GLY A 300 5.61 5.19 -12.00
C GLY A 300 4.52 5.53 -10.97
N PRO A 301 4.33 4.73 -9.91
CA PRO A 301 3.32 4.98 -8.88
C PRO A 301 3.44 6.34 -8.16
N THR A 302 4.66 6.86 -8.01
CA THR A 302 4.88 8.20 -7.44
C THR A 302 4.37 9.28 -8.40
N LEU A 303 4.66 9.18 -9.71
CA LEU A 303 4.23 10.15 -10.72
C LEU A 303 2.72 10.14 -10.96
N GLU A 304 2.03 9.05 -10.62
CA GLU A 304 0.56 8.99 -10.61
C GLU A 304 -0.07 9.80 -9.47
N GLN A 305 0.69 10.09 -8.40
CA GLN A 305 0.21 10.79 -7.22
C GLN A 305 0.72 12.21 -7.13
N VAL A 306 2.00 12.41 -7.44
CA VAL A 306 2.70 13.69 -7.31
C VAL A 306 2.85 14.33 -8.68
N VAL A 307 2.16 15.45 -8.89
CA VAL A 307 2.35 16.29 -10.08
C VAL A 307 3.54 17.22 -9.81
N PRO A 308 4.67 17.05 -10.54
CA PRO A 308 5.88 17.80 -10.29
C PRO A 308 5.66 19.32 -10.28
N ASN A 309 6.21 20.02 -9.30
CA ASN A 309 6.08 21.47 -9.08
C ASN A 309 4.64 21.99 -8.86
N GLN A 310 3.67 21.07 -8.64
CA GLN A 310 2.29 21.43 -8.32
C GLN A 310 1.83 20.86 -6.99
N THR A 311 2.06 19.56 -6.74
CA THR A 311 1.70 18.91 -5.47
C THR A 311 2.92 18.38 -4.71
N GLY A 312 4.12 18.50 -5.31
CA GLY A 312 5.38 18.09 -4.72
C GLY A 312 6.53 18.22 -5.71
N PHE A 313 7.66 17.68 -5.33
CA PHE A 313 8.92 17.73 -6.07
C PHE A 313 9.44 16.30 -6.26
N ILE A 314 10.00 16.04 -7.44
CA ILE A 314 10.54 14.73 -7.81
C ILE A 314 12.05 14.81 -7.90
N PHE A 315 12.74 13.80 -7.39
CA PHE A 315 14.20 13.64 -7.55
C PHE A 315 14.53 12.23 -8.09
N GLU A 316 15.69 12.12 -8.76
CA GLU A 316 16.21 10.84 -9.22
C GLU A 316 16.83 10.08 -8.02
N SER A 317 16.49 8.79 -7.87
CA SER A 317 17.02 7.97 -6.77
C SER A 317 18.54 7.79 -6.87
N ASN A 318 19.22 7.83 -5.73
CA ASN A 318 20.68 7.77 -5.61
C ASN A 318 21.43 8.88 -6.37
N ASP A 319 20.77 10.00 -6.65
CA ASP A 319 21.36 11.20 -7.21
C ASP A 319 21.32 12.34 -6.17
N GLU A 320 22.46 12.58 -5.50
CA GLU A 320 22.60 13.62 -4.46
C GLU A 320 22.29 15.01 -5.02
N PHE A 321 22.68 15.29 -6.28
CA PHE A 321 22.42 16.59 -6.90
C PHE A 321 20.92 16.80 -7.13
N SER A 322 20.23 15.81 -7.70
CA SER A 322 18.80 15.86 -7.94
C SER A 322 18.00 16.02 -6.63
N LEU A 323 18.42 15.31 -5.57
CA LEU A 323 17.81 15.44 -4.24
C LEU A 323 18.00 16.86 -3.68
N MET A 324 19.21 17.44 -3.78
CA MET A 324 19.49 18.81 -3.28
C MET A 324 18.71 19.86 -4.06
N GLU A 325 18.59 19.75 -5.38
CA GLU A 325 17.79 20.68 -6.20
C GLU A 325 16.30 20.63 -5.82
N ALA A 326 15.77 19.44 -5.52
CA ALA A 326 14.40 19.33 -5.01
C ALA A 326 14.26 20.01 -3.65
N LEU A 327 15.17 19.75 -2.70
CA LEU A 327 15.14 20.31 -1.34
C LEU A 327 15.41 21.80 -1.26
N LYS A 328 16.04 22.41 -2.25
CA LYS A 328 16.23 23.86 -2.34
C LYS A 328 14.91 24.63 -2.35
N GLN A 329 13.82 23.98 -2.76
CA GLN A 329 12.50 24.61 -2.77
C GLN A 329 11.97 24.91 -1.35
N LEU A 330 12.49 24.27 -0.30
CA LEU A 330 12.18 24.57 1.10
C LEU A 330 12.47 26.05 1.46
N GLU A 331 13.43 26.68 0.79
CA GLU A 331 13.80 28.07 0.99
C GLU A 331 12.76 29.07 0.43
N GLN A 332 11.70 28.57 -0.22
CA GLN A 332 10.67 29.38 -0.86
C GLN A 332 9.31 29.24 -0.15
N PRO A 333 9.07 29.93 0.99
CA PRO A 333 7.90 29.69 1.84
C PRO A 333 6.56 29.92 1.12
N LEU A 334 6.48 30.88 0.20
CA LEU A 334 5.27 31.13 -0.58
C LEU A 334 4.97 29.99 -1.55
N LEU A 335 6.00 29.45 -2.21
CA LEU A 335 5.87 28.29 -3.09
C LEU A 335 5.46 27.05 -2.29
N MET A 336 6.13 26.79 -1.17
CA MET A 336 5.81 25.65 -0.30
C MET A 336 4.37 25.68 0.18
N LYS A 337 3.86 26.87 0.58
CA LYS A 337 2.46 27.05 0.95
C LYS A 337 1.51 26.77 -0.21
N GLN A 338 1.83 27.20 -1.43
CA GLN A 338 1.00 26.93 -2.60
C GLN A 338 0.97 25.43 -2.93
N ILE A 339 2.12 24.77 -2.87
CA ILE A 339 2.25 23.31 -3.09
C ILE A 339 1.43 22.55 -2.03
N SER A 340 1.56 22.91 -0.75
CA SER A 340 0.80 22.33 0.36
C SER A 340 -0.72 22.36 0.10
N LEU A 341 -1.26 23.54 -0.26
CA LEU A 341 -2.68 23.71 -0.55
C LEU A 341 -3.13 22.85 -1.75
N LYS A 342 -2.33 22.80 -2.82
CA LYS A 342 -2.64 21.99 -4.01
C LYS A 342 -2.55 20.50 -3.70
N ALA A 343 -1.55 20.06 -2.93
CA ALA A 343 -1.40 18.68 -2.48
C ALA A 343 -2.63 18.22 -1.67
N ARG A 344 -3.06 19.04 -0.71
CA ARG A 344 -4.27 18.78 0.09
C ARG A 344 -5.50 18.70 -0.81
N HIS A 345 -5.73 19.67 -1.69
CA HIS A 345 -6.86 19.69 -2.59
C HIS A 345 -6.90 18.46 -3.51
N GLU A 346 -5.74 18.00 -4.01
CA GLU A 346 -5.65 16.78 -4.81
C GLU A 346 -6.03 15.55 -3.98
N ALA A 347 -5.52 15.44 -2.74
CA ALA A 347 -5.82 14.33 -1.86
C ALA A 347 -7.31 14.25 -1.47
N GLU A 348 -8.01 15.39 -1.36
CA GLU A 348 -9.44 15.45 -1.01
C GLU A 348 -10.37 14.79 -2.05
N LYS A 349 -9.89 14.55 -3.26
CA LYS A 349 -10.64 13.82 -4.30
C LYS A 349 -10.80 12.33 -3.98
N TYR A 350 -10.01 11.79 -3.04
CA TYR A 350 -9.92 10.38 -2.77
C TYR A 350 -10.37 10.07 -1.34
N SER A 351 -11.47 9.36 -1.19
CA SER A 351 -11.96 8.87 0.10
C SER A 351 -12.14 7.36 0.09
N TRP A 352 -12.10 6.73 1.27
CA TRP A 352 -12.41 5.30 1.37
C TRP A 352 -13.82 4.96 0.91
N GLN A 353 -14.79 5.88 1.10
CA GLN A 353 -16.16 5.72 0.61
C GLN A 353 -16.21 5.64 -0.93
N ALA A 354 -15.53 6.56 -1.62
CA ALA A 354 -15.47 6.54 -3.08
C ALA A 354 -14.73 5.30 -3.60
N ALA A 355 -13.58 4.99 -3.01
CA ALA A 355 -12.80 3.81 -3.36
C ALA A 355 -13.59 2.50 -3.20
N THR A 356 -14.38 2.39 -2.13
CA THR A 356 -15.21 1.22 -1.87
C THR A 356 -16.39 1.10 -2.84
N ARG A 357 -16.99 2.21 -3.27
CA ARG A 357 -18.03 2.20 -4.31
C ARG A 357 -17.48 1.66 -5.64
N THR A 358 -16.34 2.15 -6.07
CA THR A 358 -15.67 1.61 -7.28
C THR A 358 -15.34 0.12 -7.14
N LEU A 359 -14.93 -0.35 -5.96
CA LEU A 359 -14.73 -1.78 -5.71
C LEU A 359 -16.05 -2.57 -5.83
N LEU A 360 -17.16 -2.01 -5.37
CA LEU A 360 -18.48 -2.63 -5.53
C LEU A 360 -18.88 -2.75 -7.01
N ASP A 361 -18.65 -1.72 -7.82
CA ASP A 361 -18.89 -1.77 -9.26
C ASP A 361 -18.09 -2.93 -9.90
N TYR A 362 -16.84 -3.13 -9.50
CA TYR A 362 -16.03 -4.26 -9.95
C TYR A 362 -16.55 -5.62 -9.45
N TYR A 363 -17.12 -5.71 -8.24
CA TYR A 363 -17.77 -6.96 -7.79
C TYR A 363 -19.00 -7.28 -8.62
N GLU A 364 -19.85 -6.29 -8.93
CA GLU A 364 -21.02 -6.45 -9.78
C GLU A 364 -20.63 -6.87 -11.20
N GLU A 365 -19.61 -6.24 -11.78
CA GLU A 365 -19.03 -6.63 -13.07
C GLU A 365 -18.49 -8.07 -13.06
N THR A 366 -17.78 -8.47 -12.00
CA THR A 366 -17.26 -9.84 -11.84
C THR A 366 -18.40 -10.87 -11.86
N ILE A 367 -19.49 -10.59 -11.13
CA ILE A 367 -20.67 -11.46 -11.09
C ILE A 367 -21.32 -11.54 -12.48
N ALA A 368 -21.49 -10.41 -13.17
CA ALA A 368 -22.09 -10.37 -14.50
C ALA A 368 -21.25 -11.10 -15.56
N ASN A 369 -19.94 -10.94 -15.52
CA ASN A 369 -19.01 -11.62 -16.44
C ASN A 369 -19.10 -13.14 -16.31
N GLN A 370 -19.12 -13.67 -15.09
CA GLN A 370 -19.22 -15.10 -14.84
C GLN A 370 -20.57 -15.66 -15.29
N GLN A 371 -21.68 -14.94 -15.03
CA GLN A 371 -23.00 -15.36 -15.46
C GLN A 371 -23.09 -15.42 -16.99
N SER A 372 -22.55 -14.45 -17.69
CA SER A 372 -22.48 -14.40 -19.15
C SER A 372 -21.70 -15.58 -19.73
N ALA A 373 -20.55 -15.92 -19.12
CA ALA A 373 -19.74 -17.06 -19.52
C ALA A 373 -20.48 -18.41 -19.35
N GLN A 374 -21.26 -18.55 -18.28
CA GLN A 374 -22.07 -19.76 -18.03
C GLN A 374 -23.22 -19.93 -19.04
N VAL A 375 -23.86 -18.85 -19.44
CA VAL A 375 -24.90 -18.86 -20.50
C VAL A 375 -24.28 -19.32 -21.82
N PHE A 376 -23.17 -18.72 -22.23
CA PHE A 376 -22.47 -19.07 -23.46
C PHE A 376 -22.06 -20.55 -23.50
N GLN A 377 -21.55 -21.11 -22.39
CA GLN A 377 -21.16 -22.52 -22.30
C GLN A 377 -22.38 -23.47 -22.41
N ARG A 378 -23.57 -23.10 -21.92
CA ARG A 378 -24.79 -23.88 -22.05
C ARG A 378 -25.30 -23.90 -23.49
N ASP A 379 -25.24 -22.75 -24.16
CA ASP A 379 -25.73 -22.62 -25.54
C ASP A 379 -24.80 -23.32 -26.56
N THR A 380 -23.50 -23.47 -26.22
CA THR A 380 -22.54 -24.20 -27.09
C THR A 380 -22.46 -25.70 -26.81
N ALA A 381 -23.09 -26.17 -25.73
CA ALA A 381 -23.13 -27.59 -25.36
C ALA A 381 -24.41 -28.33 -25.90
N ILE A 382 -25.27 -27.63 -26.63
CA ILE A 382 -26.43 -28.14 -27.37
C ILE A 382 -26.05 -28.24 -28.84
#